data_661734c0f20b7644d7715bb12df59359
#
_entry.id   661734c0f20b7644d7715bb12df59359
#
_cell.length_a   1.000
_cell.length_b   1.000
_cell.length_c   1.000
_cell.angle_alpha   90.00
_cell.angle_beta   90.00
_cell.angle_gamma   90.00
#
_symmetry.space_group_name_H-M   'P 1'
#
loop_
_entity.id
_entity.type
_entity.pdbx_description
1 polymer ?
#
loop_
_entity_poly.entity_id
_entity_poly.type
_entity_poly.pdbx_seq_one_letter_code
_entity_poly.pdbx_strand_id
1 'polypeptide(L)'
;LEGIDIVVRPLHAWVVNILPLQSVNQQTQIATVSIPATYAMNELHYLPGTDSVWVENAIDFLDEPGEWVFDSKLSKLYLWPVTEGMPRGITAPLLQEYLKIEGSIDEDGPTDIPVRNLIFRGLTLTRGESWRVGKDDKGLQHDWDMHDKANALVRLRGAESCTIEKCRFTHSGSS
;
A
#
# COMPACT_ATOMS: atom_id res chain seq x y z
N LEU A 1 -16.11 -6.21 -10.33
CA LEU A 1 -14.94 -5.30 -10.43
C LEU A 1 -14.46 -4.82 -9.06
N GLU A 2 -15.13 -5.22 -7.98
CA GLU A 2 -14.72 -4.87 -6.60
C GLU A 2 -13.39 -5.54 -6.25
N GLY A 3 -12.45 -4.75 -5.72
CA GLY A 3 -11.12 -5.22 -5.36
C GLY A 3 -10.10 -5.21 -6.49
N ILE A 4 -10.48 -4.77 -7.69
CA ILE A 4 -9.56 -4.57 -8.81
C ILE A 4 -9.05 -3.13 -8.75
N ASP A 5 -7.74 -2.96 -8.84
CA ASP A 5 -7.09 -1.65 -8.85
C ASP A 5 -6.39 -1.38 -10.18
N ILE A 6 -6.49 -0.14 -10.64
CA ILE A 6 -5.67 0.37 -11.73
C ILE A 6 -4.53 1.16 -11.09
N VAL A 7 -3.32 0.70 -11.30
CA VAL A 7 -2.12 1.36 -10.79
C VAL A 7 -1.51 2.17 -11.92
N VAL A 8 -1.33 3.46 -11.67
CA VAL A 8 -0.81 4.40 -12.66
C VAL A 8 0.39 5.12 -12.11
N ARG A 9 1.49 5.06 -12.85
CA ARG A 9 2.65 5.90 -12.64
C ARG A 9 2.46 7.18 -13.46
N PRO A 10 2.08 8.33 -12.82
CA PRO A 10 1.80 9.56 -13.55
C PRO A 10 3.10 10.26 -13.97
N LEU A 11 2.99 11.55 -14.32
CA LEU A 11 4.07 12.41 -14.82
C LEU A 11 5.39 12.31 -14.03
N HIS A 12 5.31 12.08 -12.71
CA HIS A 12 6.48 11.98 -11.84
C HIS A 12 6.78 10.51 -11.49
N ALA A 13 8.01 10.05 -11.76
CA ALA A 13 8.40 8.64 -11.57
C ALA A 13 8.34 8.15 -10.10
N TRP A 14 8.36 9.04 -9.14
CA TRP A 14 8.29 8.74 -7.71
C TRP A 14 6.85 8.71 -7.15
N VAL A 15 5.87 8.99 -8.00
CA VAL A 15 4.45 9.03 -7.61
C VAL A 15 3.74 7.83 -8.22
N VAL A 16 2.83 7.21 -7.47
CA VAL A 16 1.97 6.13 -7.94
C VAL A 16 0.53 6.44 -7.51
N ASN A 17 -0.40 6.43 -8.46
CA ASN A 17 -1.82 6.41 -8.17
C ASN A 17 -2.31 4.97 -8.10
N ILE A 18 -3.02 4.61 -7.05
CA ILE A 18 -3.73 3.32 -6.90
C ILE A 18 -5.22 3.64 -6.93
N LEU A 19 -5.88 3.29 -8.01
CA LEU A 19 -7.21 3.74 -8.33
C LEU A 19 -8.17 2.55 -8.39
N PRO A 20 -9.05 2.35 -7.39
CA PRO A 20 -10.02 1.27 -7.41
C PRO A 20 -10.95 1.37 -8.63
N LEU A 21 -11.04 0.30 -9.40
CA LEU A 21 -11.86 0.22 -10.59
C LEU A 21 -13.35 0.20 -10.23
N GLN A 22 -14.12 1.15 -10.77
CA GLN A 22 -15.56 1.24 -10.56
C GLN A 22 -16.34 0.54 -11.67
N SER A 23 -16.03 0.86 -12.91
CA SER A 23 -16.73 0.29 -14.06
C SER A 23 -15.88 0.30 -15.33
N VAL A 24 -16.25 -0.55 -16.29
CA VAL A 24 -15.66 -0.58 -17.63
C VAL A 24 -16.80 -0.54 -18.65
N ASN A 25 -16.73 0.41 -19.54
CA ASN A 25 -17.61 0.47 -20.72
C ASN A 25 -16.89 -0.16 -21.91
N GLN A 26 -17.30 -1.37 -22.28
CA GLN A 26 -16.67 -2.13 -23.36
C GLN A 26 -16.88 -1.50 -24.75
N GLN A 27 -17.97 -0.76 -24.94
CA GLN A 27 -18.25 -0.13 -26.24
C GLN A 27 -17.36 1.09 -26.50
N THR A 28 -17.13 1.90 -25.47
CA THR A 28 -16.29 3.09 -25.54
C THR A 28 -14.84 2.83 -25.14
N GLN A 29 -14.55 1.63 -24.61
CA GLN A 29 -13.23 1.26 -24.06
C GLN A 29 -12.75 2.19 -22.94
N ILE A 30 -13.69 2.69 -22.12
CA ILE A 30 -13.40 3.59 -21.02
C ILE A 30 -13.55 2.84 -19.68
N ALA A 31 -12.50 2.85 -18.88
CA ALA A 31 -12.53 2.44 -17.48
C ALA A 31 -12.77 3.68 -16.60
N THR A 32 -13.65 3.53 -15.60
CA THR A 32 -13.94 4.57 -14.61
C THR A 32 -13.47 4.10 -13.26
N VAL A 33 -12.80 4.97 -12.51
CA VAL A 33 -12.29 4.71 -11.17
C VAL A 33 -13.19 5.36 -10.12
N SER A 34 -13.21 4.79 -8.91
CA SER A 34 -14.06 5.29 -7.82
C SER A 34 -13.45 6.49 -7.09
N ILE A 35 -12.17 6.71 -7.24
CA ILE A 35 -11.39 7.77 -6.60
C ILE A 35 -10.61 8.51 -7.68
N PRO A 36 -10.62 9.85 -7.68
CA PRO A 36 -9.87 10.62 -8.66
C PRO A 36 -8.35 10.49 -8.43
N ALA A 37 -7.60 10.50 -9.51
CA ALA A 37 -6.15 10.61 -9.42
C ALA A 37 -5.74 11.99 -8.87
N THR A 38 -4.72 12.03 -8.02
CA THR A 38 -4.22 13.31 -7.46
C THR A 38 -3.35 14.06 -8.45
N TYR A 39 -2.60 13.32 -9.29
CA TYR A 39 -1.78 13.90 -10.35
C TYR A 39 -2.33 13.53 -11.72
N ALA A 40 -2.12 14.42 -12.69
CA ALA A 40 -2.49 14.15 -14.07
C ALA A 40 -1.84 12.85 -14.57
N MET A 41 -2.64 11.99 -15.19
CA MET A 41 -2.20 10.71 -15.74
C MET A 41 -1.57 10.90 -17.12
N ASN A 42 -0.49 11.70 -17.19
CA ASN A 42 0.28 11.93 -18.40
C ASN A 42 1.43 10.93 -18.48
N GLU A 43 1.91 10.67 -19.71
CA GLU A 43 3.08 9.85 -19.93
C GLU A 43 4.32 10.39 -19.19
N LEU A 44 5.19 9.47 -18.76
CA LEU A 44 6.47 9.82 -18.15
C LEU A 44 7.39 10.46 -19.19
N HIS A 45 7.71 11.73 -19.05
CA HIS A 45 8.55 12.47 -20.02
C HIS A 45 10.00 11.96 -20.10
N TYR A 46 10.50 11.31 -19.04
CA TYR A 46 11.91 10.90 -18.96
C TYR A 46 12.13 9.39 -18.92
N LEU A 47 11.07 8.61 -19.04
CA LEU A 47 11.13 7.14 -19.19
C LEU A 47 10.18 6.70 -20.33
N PRO A 48 10.40 7.18 -21.57
CA PRO A 48 9.54 6.81 -22.67
C PRO A 48 9.64 5.30 -22.92
N GLY A 49 8.51 4.66 -23.17
CA GLY A 49 8.43 3.22 -23.46
C GLY A 49 8.43 2.32 -22.22
N THR A 50 8.31 2.86 -21.00
CA THR A 50 8.01 2.07 -19.81
C THR A 50 6.52 1.98 -19.57
N ASP A 51 6.04 0.79 -19.19
CA ASP A 51 4.66 0.62 -18.79
C ASP A 51 4.37 1.49 -17.58
N SER A 52 3.45 2.41 -17.75
CA SER A 52 3.05 3.36 -16.72
C SER A 52 1.70 3.03 -16.11
N VAL A 53 1.01 2.03 -16.65
CA VAL A 53 -0.33 1.61 -16.19
C VAL A 53 -0.39 0.10 -16.18
N TRP A 54 -0.89 -0.47 -15.09
CA TRP A 54 -1.22 -1.90 -15.00
C TRP A 54 -2.44 -2.12 -14.12
N VAL A 55 -3.01 -3.32 -14.19
CA VAL A 55 -4.18 -3.72 -13.41
C VAL A 55 -3.75 -4.76 -12.39
N GLU A 56 -4.19 -4.60 -11.16
CA GLU A 56 -3.93 -5.54 -10.07
C GLU A 56 -5.21 -6.21 -9.58
N ASN A 57 -5.03 -7.39 -9.04
CA ASN A 57 -6.08 -8.17 -8.39
C ASN A 57 -7.28 -8.53 -9.29
N ALA A 58 -7.03 -8.77 -10.57
CA ALA A 58 -8.04 -9.26 -11.51
C ALA A 58 -7.82 -10.74 -11.81
N ILE A 59 -8.84 -11.57 -11.61
CA ILE A 59 -8.74 -13.05 -11.78
C ILE A 59 -8.38 -13.42 -13.24
N ASP A 60 -8.83 -12.62 -14.21
CA ASP A 60 -8.58 -12.87 -15.63
C ASP A 60 -7.10 -12.66 -16.02
N PHE A 61 -6.31 -12.05 -15.15
CA PHE A 61 -4.88 -11.80 -15.31
C PHE A 61 -4.01 -12.72 -14.44
N LEU A 62 -4.59 -13.76 -13.87
CA LEU A 62 -3.86 -14.82 -13.19
C LEU A 62 -3.34 -15.79 -14.25
N ASP A 63 -2.27 -15.46 -14.95
CA ASP A 63 -1.78 -16.15 -16.15
C ASP A 63 -0.33 -16.63 -16.06
N GLU A 64 0.39 -16.36 -14.98
CA GLU A 64 1.75 -16.83 -14.74
C GLU A 64 1.92 -17.53 -13.37
N PRO A 65 2.81 -18.55 -13.26
CA PRO A 65 3.13 -19.16 -11.97
C PRO A 65 3.73 -18.18 -10.97
N GLY A 66 3.19 -18.16 -9.75
CA GLY A 66 3.60 -17.27 -8.67
C GLY A 66 2.62 -16.12 -8.44
N GLU A 67 1.74 -15.87 -9.36
CA GLU A 67 0.71 -14.86 -9.21
C GLU A 67 -0.41 -15.30 -8.27
N TRP A 68 -1.10 -14.32 -7.72
CA TRP A 68 -2.23 -14.54 -6.84
C TRP A 68 -3.25 -13.42 -6.92
N VAL A 69 -4.50 -13.75 -6.64
CA VAL A 69 -5.64 -12.82 -6.62
C VAL A 69 -6.49 -13.10 -5.39
N PHE A 70 -6.90 -12.06 -4.70
CA PHE A 70 -7.83 -12.14 -3.58
C PHE A 70 -9.22 -11.64 -3.99
N ASP A 71 -10.17 -12.56 -4.07
CA ASP A 71 -11.59 -12.24 -4.28
C ASP A 71 -12.21 -11.83 -2.93
N SER A 72 -12.40 -10.54 -2.74
CA SER A 72 -12.98 -10.00 -1.51
C SER A 72 -14.44 -10.39 -1.30
N LYS A 73 -15.22 -10.65 -2.37
CA LYS A 73 -16.62 -11.04 -2.30
C LYS A 73 -16.78 -12.47 -1.81
N LEU A 74 -15.93 -13.36 -2.30
CA LEU A 74 -15.93 -14.76 -1.91
C LEU A 74 -15.02 -15.04 -0.72
N SER A 75 -14.22 -14.06 -0.29
CA SER A 75 -13.15 -14.23 0.72
C SER A 75 -12.21 -15.37 0.38
N LYS A 76 -11.83 -15.47 -0.91
CA LYS A 76 -10.99 -16.53 -1.43
C LYS A 76 -9.71 -15.99 -2.02
N LEU A 77 -8.61 -16.64 -1.70
CA LEU A 77 -7.32 -16.44 -2.34
C LEU A 77 -7.14 -17.48 -3.45
N TYR A 78 -6.88 -17.00 -4.66
CA TYR A 78 -6.47 -17.82 -5.81
C TYR A 78 -4.97 -17.62 -5.99
N LEU A 79 -4.24 -18.70 -6.09
CA LEU A 79 -2.79 -18.70 -6.28
C LEU A 79 -2.44 -19.69 -7.38
N TRP A 80 -1.64 -19.26 -8.36
CA TRP A 80 -1.02 -20.18 -9.31
C TRP A 80 0.34 -20.64 -8.74
N PRO A 81 0.48 -21.88 -8.29
CA PRO A 81 1.71 -22.31 -7.66
C PRO A 81 2.90 -22.29 -8.63
N VAL A 82 4.08 -21.87 -8.15
CA VAL A 82 5.33 -21.93 -8.92
C VAL A 82 5.77 -23.38 -9.16
N THR A 83 5.42 -24.29 -8.25
CA THR A 83 5.75 -25.71 -8.33
C THR A 83 4.50 -26.54 -8.28
N GLU A 84 4.53 -27.74 -8.89
CA GLU A 84 3.39 -28.65 -8.82
C GLU A 84 3.02 -29.02 -7.37
N GLY A 85 1.72 -29.12 -7.13
CA GLY A 85 1.14 -29.54 -5.86
C GLY A 85 0.61 -28.39 -5.00
N MET A 86 0.11 -28.74 -3.82
CA MET A 86 -0.45 -27.75 -2.89
C MET A 86 0.67 -26.91 -2.27
N PRO A 87 0.64 -25.58 -2.40
CA PRO A 87 1.65 -24.70 -1.80
C PRO A 87 1.64 -24.83 -0.27
N ARG A 88 2.83 -24.75 0.33
CA ARG A 88 3.01 -24.84 1.78
C ARG A 88 3.66 -23.55 2.30
N GLY A 89 3.34 -23.17 3.53
CA GLY A 89 3.96 -22.03 4.18
C GLY A 89 3.48 -20.67 3.64
N ILE A 90 2.24 -20.60 3.15
CA ILE A 90 1.62 -19.35 2.75
C ILE A 90 1.45 -18.48 3.99
N THR A 91 1.87 -17.22 3.90
CA THR A 91 1.70 -16.22 4.93
C THR A 91 0.97 -15.02 4.35
N ALA A 92 -0.14 -14.63 4.96
CA ALA A 92 -0.86 -13.41 4.62
C ALA A 92 -0.65 -12.37 5.74
N PRO A 93 -0.39 -11.10 5.42
CA PRO A 93 -0.34 -10.05 6.40
C PRO A 93 -1.74 -9.77 6.97
N LEU A 94 -1.78 -9.34 8.24
CA LEU A 94 -3.02 -8.93 8.91
C LEU A 94 -2.92 -7.53 9.52
N LEU A 95 -1.71 -7.04 9.73
CA LEU A 95 -1.46 -5.76 10.39
C LEU A 95 -0.65 -4.86 9.49
N GLN A 96 -1.06 -3.62 9.41
CA GLN A 96 -0.32 -2.55 8.75
C GLN A 96 0.81 -2.02 9.65
N GLU A 97 0.49 -1.80 10.93
CA GLU A 97 1.44 -1.31 11.95
C GLU A 97 1.74 -2.42 12.96
N TYR A 98 3.02 -2.69 13.20
CA TYR A 98 3.48 -3.60 14.25
C TYR A 98 3.90 -2.86 15.52
N LEU A 99 4.48 -1.68 15.36
CA LEU A 99 4.86 -0.81 16.47
C LEU A 99 4.24 0.57 16.24
N LYS A 100 3.37 0.95 17.17
CA LYS A 100 2.81 2.29 17.24
C LYS A 100 3.29 2.96 18.51
N ILE A 101 4.07 4.01 18.36
CA ILE A 101 4.62 4.82 19.44
C ILE A 101 4.02 6.22 19.29
N GLU A 102 3.07 6.53 20.16
CA GLU A 102 2.28 7.75 20.04
C GLU A 102 2.20 8.48 21.36
N GLY A 103 2.78 9.67 21.40
CA GLY A 103 2.60 10.64 22.47
C GLY A 103 1.42 11.57 22.19
N SER A 104 1.02 12.35 23.16
CA SER A 104 0.04 13.42 22.97
C SER A 104 0.74 14.63 22.37
N ILE A 105 0.27 15.11 21.23
CA ILE A 105 0.74 16.33 20.56
C ILE A 105 -0.34 17.39 20.73
N ASP A 106 0.07 18.55 21.27
CA ASP A 106 -0.76 19.73 21.35
C ASP A 106 -0.46 20.62 20.13
N GLU A 107 -1.29 20.48 19.08
CA GLU A 107 -1.07 21.16 17.80
C GLU A 107 -1.23 22.70 17.92
N ASP A 108 -1.94 23.18 18.94
CA ASP A 108 -2.24 24.58 19.17
C ASP A 108 -1.40 25.21 20.30
N GLY A 109 -0.56 24.44 20.98
CA GLY A 109 0.12 24.91 22.18
C GLY A 109 1.44 24.20 22.52
N PRO A 110 2.07 24.59 23.63
CA PRO A 110 3.38 24.08 24.03
C PRO A 110 3.34 22.82 24.91
N THR A 111 2.20 22.17 25.08
CA THR A 111 2.00 21.12 26.09
C THR A 111 2.06 19.70 25.52
N ASP A 112 3.06 19.40 24.69
CA ASP A 112 3.30 18.04 24.22
C ASP A 112 3.66 17.10 25.39
N ILE A 113 3.07 15.90 25.37
CA ILE A 113 3.42 14.81 26.27
C ILE A 113 4.00 13.66 25.44
N PRO A 114 5.27 13.71 25.09
CA PRO A 114 5.88 12.70 24.26
C PRO A 114 6.16 11.40 25.00
N VAL A 115 6.12 10.31 24.27
CA VAL A 115 6.68 9.02 24.71
C VAL A 115 8.20 9.10 24.64
N ARG A 116 8.90 8.76 25.72
CA ARG A 116 10.34 8.92 25.83
C ARG A 116 11.09 7.65 26.19
N ASN A 117 12.34 7.60 25.75
CA ASN A 117 13.35 6.63 26.20
C ASN A 117 13.01 5.16 25.92
N LEU A 118 12.26 4.87 24.86
CA LEU A 118 12.03 3.50 24.43
C LEU A 118 13.18 3.00 23.56
N ILE A 119 13.57 1.75 23.76
CA ILE A 119 14.60 1.10 22.95
C ILE A 119 14.02 -0.19 22.36
N PHE A 120 14.02 -0.27 21.04
CA PHE A 120 13.68 -1.47 20.27
C PHE A 120 14.94 -2.02 19.64
N ARG A 121 15.32 -3.25 20.00
CA ARG A 121 16.59 -3.84 19.56
C ARG A 121 16.41 -5.26 19.04
N GLY A 122 17.05 -5.57 17.91
CA GLY A 122 17.16 -6.93 17.38
C GLY A 122 15.87 -7.54 16.86
N LEU A 123 14.86 -6.72 16.54
CA LEU A 123 13.57 -7.17 16.04
C LEU A 123 13.63 -7.35 14.50
N THR A 124 12.92 -8.36 14.02
CA THR A 124 12.60 -8.47 12.59
C THR A 124 11.11 -8.26 12.41
N LEU A 125 10.73 -7.17 11.74
CA LEU A 125 9.36 -6.84 11.39
C LEU A 125 9.20 -7.08 9.88
N THR A 126 8.26 -7.94 9.52
CA THR A 126 8.12 -8.40 8.14
C THR A 126 6.67 -8.69 7.77
N ARG A 127 6.33 -8.59 6.48
CA ARG A 127 5.02 -8.90 5.93
C ARG A 127 3.91 -8.00 6.47
N GLY A 128 4.13 -6.68 6.47
CA GLY A 128 3.06 -5.72 6.78
C GLY A 128 2.02 -5.65 5.67
N GLU A 129 0.76 -5.53 6.06
CA GLU A 129 -0.34 -5.26 5.14
C GLU A 129 -0.15 -3.91 4.45
N SER A 130 -0.55 -3.81 3.19
CA SER A 130 -0.58 -2.53 2.50
C SER A 130 -1.73 -1.65 2.99
N TRP A 131 -1.51 -0.34 2.95
CA TRP A 131 -2.61 0.61 3.10
C TRP A 131 -3.57 0.43 1.92
N ARG A 132 -4.85 0.28 2.22
CA ARG A 132 -5.90 0.27 1.20
C ARG A 132 -6.48 1.67 1.08
N VAL A 133 -6.47 2.17 -0.13
CA VAL A 133 -7.04 3.48 -0.45
C VAL A 133 -8.55 3.43 -0.23
N GLY A 134 -9.05 4.25 0.69
CA GLY A 134 -10.47 4.39 0.97
C GLY A 134 -11.12 5.42 0.06
N LYS A 135 -12.47 5.49 0.10
CA LYS A 135 -13.24 6.46 -0.71
C LYS A 135 -12.94 7.93 -0.41
N ASP A 136 -12.39 8.21 0.76
CA ASP A 136 -12.03 9.56 1.20
C ASP A 136 -10.55 9.89 0.91
N ASP A 137 -9.81 8.94 0.36
CA ASP A 137 -8.43 9.14 -0.08
C ASP A 137 -8.41 9.68 -1.52
N LYS A 138 -7.29 10.28 -1.90
CA LYS A 138 -7.13 10.88 -3.24
C LYS A 138 -6.46 9.92 -4.25
N GLY A 139 -6.49 8.62 -3.97
CA GLY A 139 -5.95 7.61 -4.88
C GLY A 139 -4.43 7.67 -5.08
N LEU A 140 -3.70 8.34 -4.20
CA LEU A 140 -2.27 8.53 -4.32
C LEU A 140 -1.51 7.86 -3.18
N GLN A 141 -0.55 7.03 -3.51
CA GLN A 141 0.31 6.39 -2.53
C GLN A 141 1.28 7.36 -1.87
N HIS A 142 1.67 8.42 -2.55
CA HIS A 142 2.57 9.46 -2.05
C HIS A 142 1.85 10.81 -2.04
N ASP A 143 1.09 11.06 -0.99
CA ASP A 143 0.43 12.32 -0.73
C ASP A 143 0.96 12.92 0.58
N TRP A 144 1.09 14.23 0.62
CA TRP A 144 1.51 14.97 1.80
C TRP A 144 0.52 14.83 2.96
N ASP A 145 -0.73 14.56 2.66
CA ASP A 145 -1.79 14.36 3.66
C ASP A 145 -1.81 12.95 4.28
N MET A 146 -0.95 12.05 3.83
CA MET A 146 -0.92 10.65 4.32
C MET A 146 0.01 10.42 5.52
N HIS A 147 0.69 11.42 6.01
CA HIS A 147 1.67 11.30 7.09
C HIS A 147 1.11 10.80 8.42
N ASP A 148 -0.19 10.91 8.64
CA ASP A 148 -0.85 10.46 9.87
C ASP A 148 -1.60 9.12 9.73
N LYS A 149 -1.49 8.46 8.60
CA LYS A 149 -2.18 7.20 8.36
C LYS A 149 -1.33 5.99 8.79
N ALA A 150 -2.02 4.90 9.14
CA ALA A 150 -1.40 3.63 9.49
C ALA A 150 -0.85 2.94 8.23
N ASN A 151 0.30 3.40 7.75
CA ASN A 151 0.88 2.97 6.48
C ASN A 151 2.32 2.46 6.57
N ALA A 152 2.81 2.20 7.76
CA ALA A 152 4.17 1.72 7.97
C ALA A 152 4.25 0.66 9.06
N LEU A 153 5.27 -0.23 8.99
CA LEU A 153 5.52 -1.24 10.02
C LEU A 153 5.79 -0.63 11.39
N VAL A 154 6.39 0.56 11.41
CA VAL A 154 6.67 1.32 12.63
C VAL A 154 6.22 2.76 12.42
N ARG A 155 5.39 3.23 13.31
CA ARG A 155 4.92 4.61 13.35
C ARG A 155 5.35 5.27 14.66
N LEU A 156 6.00 6.43 14.52
CA LEU A 156 6.39 7.27 15.64
C LEU A 156 5.73 8.65 15.49
N ARG A 157 4.97 9.04 16.51
CA ARG A 157 4.39 10.37 16.61
C ARG A 157 4.55 10.88 18.04
N GLY A 158 5.09 12.07 18.21
CA GLY A 158 5.37 12.60 19.55
C GLY A 158 6.30 11.67 20.35
N ALA A 159 7.37 11.19 19.74
CA ALA A 159 8.36 10.32 20.36
C ALA A 159 9.69 11.08 20.53
N GLU A 160 10.27 11.03 21.71
CA GLU A 160 11.55 11.66 22.03
C GLU A 160 12.56 10.67 22.60
N SER A 161 13.81 10.79 22.20
CA SER A 161 14.89 9.95 22.72
C SER A 161 14.62 8.45 22.62
N CYS A 162 13.84 8.05 21.60
CA CYS A 162 13.57 6.66 21.30
C CYS A 162 14.63 6.11 20.34
N THR A 163 14.98 4.85 20.50
CA THR A 163 16.03 4.19 19.72
C THR A 163 15.50 2.94 19.06
N ILE A 164 15.74 2.79 17.77
CA ILE A 164 15.50 1.55 17.01
C ILE A 164 16.87 1.11 16.49
N GLU A 165 17.38 -0.01 16.97
CA GLU A 165 18.72 -0.47 16.62
C GLU A 165 18.78 -1.97 16.34
N LYS A 166 19.64 -2.35 15.39
CA LYS A 166 19.83 -3.74 14.97
C LYS A 166 18.53 -4.43 14.56
N CYS A 167 17.56 -3.65 14.07
CA CYS A 167 16.28 -4.15 13.59
C CYS A 167 16.32 -4.36 12.07
N ARG A 168 15.50 -5.28 11.61
CA ARG A 168 15.31 -5.58 10.20
C ARG A 168 13.86 -5.36 9.81
N PHE A 169 13.64 -4.57 8.76
CA PHE A 169 12.32 -4.30 8.18
C PHE A 169 12.30 -4.85 6.75
N THR A 170 11.34 -5.72 6.45
CA THR A 170 11.26 -6.35 5.12
C THR A 170 9.81 -6.65 4.73
N HIS A 171 9.55 -6.66 3.43
CA HIS A 171 8.25 -7.05 2.87
C HIS A 171 7.10 -6.25 3.50
N SER A 172 7.25 -4.94 3.56
CA SER A 172 6.15 -4.03 3.88
C SER A 172 5.33 -3.77 2.63
N GLY A 173 4.02 -3.82 2.76
CA GLY A 173 3.11 -3.39 1.68
C GLY A 173 2.98 -1.87 1.60
N SER A 174 3.47 -1.17 2.62
CA SER A 174 3.53 0.30 2.70
C SER A 174 4.90 0.73 3.19
N SER A 175 5.23 1.99 3.01
CA SER A 175 6.53 2.56 3.39
C SER A 175 6.64 2.83 4.89
#